data_ebc3da925cd582b6acd228ec976e8233
#
_entry.id   ebc3da925cd582b6acd228ec976e8233
#
_cell.length_a   1.000
_cell.length_b   1.000
_cell.length_c   1.000
_cell.angle_alpha   90.00
_cell.angle_beta   90.00
_cell.angle_gamma   90.00
#
_symmetry.space_group_name_H-M   'P 1'
#
loop_
_entity.id
_entity.type
_entity.pdbx_description
1 polymer ?
#
loop_
_entity_poly.entity_id
_entity_poly.type
_entity_poly.pdbx_seq_one_letter_code
_entity_poly.pdbx_strand_id
1 'polypeptide(L)'
;APSAINPTLPNQAPAPAPAAAQPTPQNAPVTFTADEVQYDQNAALVVARGRVEAFQGGRVLRADELTYNRNTGVATARGNVQLIEADGQVFFAESAVLENQMRDGVLEGLRGYLLQNGRIAATGARRTDGSIFDLSRVVYSVCDPCKDDPLAPPLWQLRARTATLDRTEQQVRYRGASLDMAGVPVIWLPYFQHPDGSAARQSGFLSPSFGITKYLGGFIETPY
;
A
#
# COMPACT_ATOMS: atom_id res chain seq x y z
N ALA A 1 64.20 32.65 2.26
CA ALA A 1 63.06 31.81 2.54
C ALA A 1 61.88 32.30 1.75
N PRO A 2 61.23 31.45 0.91
CA PRO A 2 60.00 31.84 0.21
C PRO A 2 58.79 31.46 1.02
N SER A 3 57.87 32.42 1.18
CA SER A 3 56.57 32.27 1.86
C SER A 3 55.64 31.36 1.08
N ALA A 4 55.08 30.34 1.73
CA ALA A 4 54.08 29.48 1.16
C ALA A 4 52.74 30.20 1.09
N ILE A 5 52.17 30.27 -0.13
CA ILE A 5 50.82 30.76 -0.40
C ILE A 5 49.87 29.60 -0.12
N ASN A 6 48.98 29.76 0.84
CA ASN A 6 47.92 28.79 1.18
C ASN A 6 46.71 29.04 0.25
N PRO A 7 46.26 28.09 -0.59
CA PRO A 7 45.09 28.33 -1.41
C PRO A 7 43.83 28.17 -0.53
N THR A 8 43.11 29.26 -0.37
CA THR A 8 41.78 29.29 0.25
C THR A 8 40.79 28.51 -0.64
N LEU A 9 40.27 27.39 -0.13
CA LEU A 9 39.18 26.65 -0.76
C LEU A 9 37.90 27.51 -0.78
N PRO A 10 37.15 27.55 -1.86
CA PRO A 10 35.89 28.26 -1.90
C PRO A 10 34.88 27.62 -0.94
N ASN A 11 34.27 28.47 -0.13
CA ASN A 11 33.21 28.13 0.82
C ASN A 11 32.02 27.55 0.05
N GLN A 12 31.87 26.22 0.04
CA GLN A 12 30.66 25.60 -0.49
C GLN A 12 29.51 25.91 0.44
N ALA A 13 28.52 26.64 -0.06
CA ALA A 13 27.26 26.83 0.63
C ALA A 13 26.64 25.46 0.93
N PRO A 14 26.06 25.22 2.11
CA PRO A 14 25.41 23.96 2.44
C PRO A 14 24.26 23.71 1.47
N ALA A 15 24.21 22.50 0.91
CA ALA A 15 23.09 22.06 0.06
C ALA A 15 21.76 22.28 0.81
N PRO A 16 20.72 22.76 0.14
CA PRO A 16 19.43 22.91 0.78
C PRO A 16 18.97 21.56 1.32
N ALA A 17 18.63 21.51 2.61
CA ALA A 17 18.04 20.35 3.25
C ALA A 17 16.78 19.91 2.45
N PRO A 18 16.52 18.61 2.28
CA PRO A 18 15.30 18.15 1.66
C PRO A 18 14.12 18.77 2.39
N ALA A 19 13.26 19.47 1.64
CA ALA A 19 12.07 20.09 2.17
C ALA A 19 11.25 19.02 2.92
N ALA A 20 11.08 19.20 4.23
CA ALA A 20 10.21 18.35 5.03
C ALA A 20 8.84 18.36 4.35
N ALA A 21 8.30 17.16 4.05
CA ALA A 21 6.97 16.99 3.48
C ALA A 21 5.98 17.72 4.40
N GLN A 22 5.35 18.76 3.88
CA GLN A 22 4.37 19.51 4.65
C GLN A 22 3.21 18.57 4.99
N PRO A 23 2.72 18.52 6.24
CA PRO A 23 1.55 17.73 6.58
C PRO A 23 0.39 18.21 5.71
N THR A 24 -0.14 17.34 4.88
CA THR A 24 -1.33 17.60 4.06
C THR A 24 -2.47 18.03 4.99
N PRO A 25 -3.15 19.14 4.70
CA PRO A 25 -4.23 19.62 5.57
C PRO A 25 -5.28 18.52 5.69
N GLN A 26 -5.59 18.12 6.91
CA GLN A 26 -6.54 17.04 7.23
C GLN A 26 -7.97 17.33 6.73
N ASN A 27 -8.22 18.52 6.21
CA ASN A 27 -9.52 19.02 5.78
C ASN A 27 -9.50 19.48 4.30
N ALA A 28 -8.67 18.88 3.46
CA ALA A 28 -8.66 19.20 2.03
C ALA A 28 -10.03 18.88 1.41
N PRO A 29 -10.62 19.79 0.62
CA PRO A 29 -11.87 19.52 -0.08
C PRO A 29 -11.70 18.35 -1.06
N VAL A 30 -12.73 17.51 -1.16
CA VAL A 30 -12.78 16.47 -2.20
C VAL A 30 -13.18 17.13 -3.52
N THR A 31 -12.35 17.00 -4.53
CA THR A 31 -12.68 17.33 -5.91
C THR A 31 -12.85 16.05 -6.71
N PHE A 32 -13.80 15.99 -7.62
CA PHE A 32 -13.98 14.82 -8.46
C PHE A 32 -14.31 15.20 -9.89
N THR A 33 -13.98 14.32 -10.82
CA THR A 33 -14.33 14.36 -12.24
C THR A 33 -15.03 13.06 -12.61
N ALA A 34 -15.99 13.12 -13.52
CA ALA A 34 -16.71 11.96 -14.04
C ALA A 34 -17.31 12.30 -15.40
N ASP A 35 -17.71 11.26 -16.16
CA ASP A 35 -18.40 11.47 -17.45
C ASP A 35 -19.83 11.98 -17.22
N GLU A 36 -20.51 11.50 -16.18
CA GLU A 36 -21.85 11.89 -15.82
C GLU A 36 -21.95 12.12 -14.30
N VAL A 37 -22.63 13.19 -13.90
CA VAL A 37 -22.92 13.49 -12.50
C VAL A 37 -24.39 13.79 -12.33
N GLN A 38 -25.05 13.01 -11.49
CA GLN A 38 -26.45 13.20 -11.11
C GLN A 38 -26.53 13.66 -9.65
N TYR A 39 -27.38 14.63 -9.39
CA TYR A 39 -27.63 15.13 -8.04
C TYR A 39 -29.08 14.98 -7.64
N ASP A 40 -29.36 14.17 -6.62
CA ASP A 40 -30.66 14.07 -5.97
C ASP A 40 -30.71 14.99 -4.74
N GLN A 41 -31.46 16.09 -4.87
CA GLN A 41 -31.60 17.07 -3.79
C GLN A 41 -32.37 16.54 -2.59
N ASN A 42 -33.36 15.64 -2.80
CA ASN A 42 -34.17 15.11 -1.71
C ASN A 42 -33.41 14.09 -0.87
N ALA A 43 -32.61 13.25 -1.50
CA ALA A 43 -31.78 12.27 -0.85
C ALA A 43 -30.39 12.80 -0.44
N ALA A 44 -30.04 14.04 -0.85
CA ALA A 44 -28.70 14.62 -0.71
C ALA A 44 -27.58 13.71 -1.26
N LEU A 45 -27.89 12.98 -2.34
CA LEU A 45 -26.98 12.06 -3.00
C LEU A 45 -26.36 12.69 -4.25
N VAL A 46 -25.07 12.51 -4.40
CA VAL A 46 -24.35 12.76 -5.65
C VAL A 46 -23.93 11.41 -6.21
N VAL A 47 -24.35 11.10 -7.43
CA VAL A 47 -23.96 9.89 -8.14
C VAL A 47 -23.13 10.29 -9.35
N ALA A 48 -21.88 9.87 -9.36
CA ALA A 48 -20.94 10.07 -10.46
C ALA A 48 -20.72 8.73 -11.18
N ARG A 49 -20.78 8.73 -12.50
CA ARG A 49 -20.59 7.53 -13.33
C ARG A 49 -19.63 7.79 -14.48
N GLY A 50 -18.93 6.72 -14.85
CA GLY A 50 -17.97 6.72 -15.95
C GLY A 50 -16.68 7.44 -15.60
N ARG A 51 -15.58 6.70 -15.56
CA ARG A 51 -14.21 7.20 -15.31
C ARG A 51 -14.12 8.18 -14.14
N VAL A 52 -14.75 7.81 -13.04
CA VAL A 52 -14.77 8.67 -11.86
C VAL A 52 -13.37 8.77 -11.26
N GLU A 53 -12.90 9.98 -11.04
CA GLU A 53 -11.69 10.26 -10.28
C GLU A 53 -11.99 11.26 -9.16
N ALA A 54 -11.70 10.90 -7.92
CA ALA A 54 -11.84 11.78 -6.76
C ALA A 54 -10.46 12.04 -6.15
N PHE A 55 -10.19 13.30 -5.85
CA PHE A 55 -8.91 13.77 -5.32
C PHE A 55 -9.10 14.34 -3.92
N GLN A 56 -8.29 13.91 -2.97
CA GLN A 56 -8.27 14.44 -1.62
C GLN A 56 -6.91 14.24 -0.95
N GLY A 57 -6.28 15.33 -0.51
CA GLY A 57 -5.07 15.27 0.31
C GLY A 57 -3.91 14.48 -0.32
N GLY A 58 -3.73 14.55 -1.64
CA GLY A 58 -2.72 13.80 -2.38
C GLY A 58 -3.11 12.34 -2.70
N ARG A 59 -4.32 11.90 -2.30
CA ARG A 59 -4.88 10.60 -2.65
C ARG A 59 -5.75 10.73 -3.89
N VAL A 60 -5.80 9.66 -4.68
CA VAL A 60 -6.66 9.56 -5.86
C VAL A 60 -7.50 8.28 -5.73
N LEU A 61 -8.82 8.43 -5.76
CA LEU A 61 -9.77 7.32 -5.84
C LEU A 61 -10.33 7.28 -7.26
N ARG A 62 -10.20 6.15 -7.93
CA ARG A 62 -10.82 5.88 -9.24
C ARG A 62 -11.86 4.79 -9.10
N ALA A 63 -12.95 4.89 -9.86
CA ALA A 63 -14.02 3.88 -9.90
C ALA A 63 -14.88 4.05 -11.16
N ASP A 64 -15.70 3.05 -11.46
CA ASP A 64 -16.69 3.16 -12.53
C ASP A 64 -17.91 3.96 -12.05
N GLU A 65 -18.27 3.81 -10.75
CA GLU A 65 -19.35 4.55 -10.12
C GLU A 65 -18.94 4.98 -8.70
N LEU A 66 -19.30 6.21 -8.35
CA LEU A 66 -19.13 6.78 -7.01
C LEU A 66 -20.45 7.40 -6.56
N THR A 67 -20.99 6.94 -5.45
CA THR A 67 -22.14 7.54 -4.79
C THR A 67 -21.68 8.22 -3.51
N TYR A 68 -21.95 9.51 -3.36
CA TYR A 68 -21.60 10.29 -2.17
C TYR A 68 -22.86 10.82 -1.50
N ASN A 69 -23.05 10.48 -0.24
CA ASN A 69 -24.12 10.99 0.59
C ASN A 69 -23.63 12.20 1.39
N ARG A 70 -24.16 13.38 1.07
CA ARG A 70 -23.75 14.64 1.69
C ARG A 70 -24.18 14.76 3.17
N ASN A 71 -25.25 14.07 3.57
CA ASN A 71 -25.72 14.13 4.95
C ASN A 71 -24.87 13.27 5.88
N THR A 72 -24.43 12.09 5.42
CA THR A 72 -23.66 11.15 6.21
C THR A 72 -22.15 11.26 5.97
N GLY A 73 -21.74 11.87 4.87
CA GLY A 73 -20.33 11.93 4.45
C GLY A 73 -19.79 10.59 3.92
N VAL A 74 -20.68 9.62 3.67
CA VAL A 74 -20.29 8.29 3.17
C VAL A 74 -20.13 8.33 1.65
N ALA A 75 -19.01 7.82 1.17
CA ALA A 75 -18.73 7.59 -0.24
C ALA A 75 -18.71 6.09 -0.53
N THR A 76 -19.49 5.63 -1.50
CA THR A 76 -19.48 4.24 -1.97
C THR A 76 -18.95 4.21 -3.39
N ALA A 77 -17.82 3.53 -3.60
CA ALA A 77 -17.21 3.33 -4.90
C ALA A 77 -17.42 1.88 -5.35
N ARG A 78 -17.72 1.68 -6.63
CA ARG A 78 -17.95 0.37 -7.23
C ARG A 78 -17.35 0.27 -8.62
N GLY A 79 -16.92 -0.93 -8.95
CA GLY A 79 -16.30 -1.26 -10.24
C GLY A 79 -14.92 -0.68 -10.41
N ASN A 80 -13.93 -1.55 -10.62
CA ASN A 80 -12.54 -1.19 -10.87
C ASN A 80 -11.96 -0.15 -9.90
N VAL A 81 -12.35 -0.28 -8.61
CA VAL A 81 -11.93 0.68 -7.58
C VAL A 81 -10.42 0.66 -7.46
N GLN A 82 -9.79 1.82 -7.57
CA GLN A 82 -8.36 2.01 -7.41
C GLN A 82 -8.11 3.18 -6.45
N LEU A 83 -7.42 2.92 -5.35
CA LEU A 83 -6.97 3.94 -4.41
C LEU A 83 -5.46 4.10 -4.53
N ILE A 84 -5.02 5.29 -4.91
CA ILE A 84 -3.61 5.67 -4.98
C ILE A 84 -3.33 6.55 -3.77
N GLU A 85 -2.42 6.11 -2.92
CA GLU A 85 -2.01 6.85 -1.73
C GLU A 85 -0.94 7.90 -2.07
N ALA A 86 -0.79 8.88 -1.20
CA ALA A 86 0.17 9.97 -1.40
C ALA A 86 1.64 9.51 -1.45
N ASP A 87 1.96 8.33 -0.91
CA ASP A 87 3.28 7.70 -0.92
C ASP A 87 3.52 6.80 -2.16
N GLY A 88 2.56 6.73 -3.07
CA GLY A 88 2.63 5.94 -4.30
C GLY A 88 2.20 4.48 -4.16
N GLN A 89 1.74 4.03 -3.00
CA GLN A 89 1.11 2.73 -2.88
C GLN A 89 -0.23 2.71 -3.62
N VAL A 90 -0.55 1.59 -4.25
CA VAL A 90 -1.77 1.45 -5.06
C VAL A 90 -2.56 0.25 -4.57
N PHE A 91 -3.82 0.49 -4.25
CA PHE A 91 -4.78 -0.53 -3.84
C PHE A 91 -5.91 -0.63 -4.85
N PHE A 92 -6.29 -1.84 -5.20
CA PHE A 92 -7.43 -2.17 -6.04
C PHE A 92 -8.47 -2.89 -5.19
N ALA A 93 -9.75 -2.65 -5.46
CA ALA A 93 -10.86 -3.33 -4.81
C ALA A 93 -12.02 -3.53 -5.79
N GLU A 94 -12.93 -4.44 -5.46
CA GLU A 94 -14.19 -4.61 -6.19
C GLU A 94 -15.19 -3.55 -5.78
N SER A 95 -15.23 -3.27 -4.48
CA SER A 95 -16.02 -2.19 -3.91
C SER A 95 -15.32 -1.54 -2.72
N ALA A 96 -15.65 -0.29 -2.44
CA ALA A 96 -15.20 0.43 -1.27
C ALA A 96 -16.32 1.30 -0.70
N VAL A 97 -16.51 1.23 0.61
CA VAL A 97 -17.34 2.18 1.37
C VAL A 97 -16.41 2.98 2.23
N LEU A 98 -16.37 4.29 2.04
CA LEU A 98 -15.43 5.19 2.67
C LEU A 98 -16.18 6.26 3.46
N GLU A 99 -15.67 6.57 4.64
CA GLU A 99 -16.20 7.54 5.58
C GLU A 99 -15.09 8.48 6.05
N ASN A 100 -15.45 9.52 6.80
CA ASN A 100 -14.49 10.44 7.41
C ASN A 100 -13.41 10.92 6.43
N GLN A 101 -13.81 11.41 5.28
CA GLN A 101 -12.89 11.93 4.25
C GLN A 101 -11.88 10.84 3.77
N MET A 102 -12.38 9.66 3.50
CA MET A 102 -11.60 8.48 3.07
C MET A 102 -10.58 7.98 4.12
N ARG A 103 -10.70 8.38 5.38
CA ARG A 103 -9.84 7.89 6.46
C ARG A 103 -10.28 6.53 6.98
N ASP A 104 -11.58 6.31 7.04
CA ASP A 104 -12.19 5.06 7.46
C ASP A 104 -12.90 4.40 6.29
N GLY A 105 -13.05 3.08 6.36
CA GLY A 105 -13.82 2.39 5.34
C GLY A 105 -13.66 0.88 5.35
N VAL A 106 -14.42 0.26 4.45
CA VAL A 106 -14.37 -1.18 4.17
C VAL A 106 -14.17 -1.37 2.68
N LEU A 107 -13.23 -2.26 2.31
CA LEU A 107 -12.93 -2.62 0.93
C LEU A 107 -13.13 -4.13 0.76
N GLU A 108 -13.70 -4.54 -0.36
CA GLU A 108 -13.88 -5.94 -0.74
C GLU A 108 -12.97 -6.30 -1.91
N GLY A 109 -12.42 -7.51 -1.88
CA GLY A 109 -11.54 -7.99 -2.95
C GLY A 109 -10.25 -7.18 -3.08
N LEU A 110 -9.63 -6.81 -1.95
CA LEU A 110 -8.44 -5.96 -1.94
C LEU A 110 -7.25 -6.65 -2.60
N ARG A 111 -6.56 -5.92 -3.48
CA ARG A 111 -5.21 -6.23 -3.99
C ARG A 111 -4.39 -4.96 -3.91
N GLY A 112 -3.11 -5.06 -3.57
CA GLY A 112 -2.26 -3.89 -3.41
C GLY A 112 -0.84 -4.11 -3.87
N TYR A 113 -0.27 -3.05 -4.39
CA TYR A 113 1.16 -2.93 -4.61
C TYR A 113 1.72 -2.05 -3.51
N LEU A 114 2.55 -2.66 -2.67
CA LEU A 114 3.27 -2.00 -1.59
C LEU A 114 4.64 -1.55 -2.09
N LEU A 115 5.31 -0.73 -1.31
CA LEU A 115 6.69 -0.34 -1.58
C LEU A 115 7.60 -1.59 -1.61
N GLN A 116 8.76 -1.49 -2.28
CA GLN A 116 9.74 -2.57 -2.44
C GLN A 116 9.16 -3.85 -3.10
N ASN A 117 8.33 -3.67 -4.13
CA ASN A 117 7.71 -4.76 -4.90
C ASN A 117 6.79 -5.70 -4.08
N GLY A 118 6.40 -5.32 -2.87
CA GLY A 118 5.44 -6.08 -2.08
C GLY A 118 4.09 -6.14 -2.78
N ARG A 119 3.48 -7.33 -2.82
CA ARG A 119 2.13 -7.56 -3.33
C ARG A 119 1.30 -8.16 -2.24
N ILE A 120 0.12 -7.62 -2.03
CA ILE A 120 -0.81 -8.09 -1.04
C ILE A 120 -2.18 -8.30 -1.67
N ALA A 121 -2.86 -9.36 -1.28
CA ALA A 121 -4.25 -9.60 -1.61
C ALA A 121 -5.00 -10.02 -0.35
N ALA A 122 -6.26 -9.58 -0.23
CA ALA A 122 -7.13 -9.93 0.88
C ALA A 122 -8.58 -10.00 0.41
N THR A 123 -9.38 -10.88 1.01
CA THR A 123 -10.81 -10.94 0.68
C THR A 123 -11.57 -9.72 1.15
N GLY A 124 -11.09 -9.07 2.21
CA GLY A 124 -11.66 -7.82 2.71
C GLY A 124 -10.64 -7.06 3.54
N ALA A 125 -10.82 -5.75 3.59
CA ALA A 125 -10.01 -4.83 4.37
C ALA A 125 -10.90 -3.83 5.09
N ARG A 126 -10.59 -3.55 6.35
CA ARG A 126 -11.13 -2.41 7.10
C ARG A 126 -10.01 -1.40 7.28
N ARG A 127 -10.26 -0.17 6.90
CA ARG A 127 -9.37 0.96 7.14
C ARG A 127 -9.85 1.76 8.33
N THR A 128 -8.95 2.14 9.21
CA THR A 128 -9.22 2.96 10.39
C THR A 128 -8.19 4.08 10.48
N ASP A 129 -8.64 5.31 10.77
CA ASP A 129 -7.83 6.52 10.90
C ASP A 129 -6.88 6.80 9.73
N GLY A 130 -7.16 6.23 8.56
CA GLY A 130 -6.35 6.43 7.36
C GLY A 130 -4.99 5.73 7.37
N SER A 131 -4.61 5.06 8.44
CA SER A 131 -3.28 4.48 8.63
C SER A 131 -3.26 2.98 8.94
N ILE A 132 -4.33 2.46 9.53
CA ILE A 132 -4.42 1.06 9.92
C ILE A 132 -5.34 0.32 8.95
N PHE A 133 -4.87 -0.81 8.42
CA PHE A 133 -5.67 -1.72 7.61
C PHE A 133 -5.71 -3.09 8.26
N ASP A 134 -6.90 -3.50 8.68
CA ASP A 134 -7.17 -4.86 9.13
C ASP A 134 -7.66 -5.70 7.96
N LEU A 135 -6.91 -6.72 7.62
CA LEU A 135 -7.07 -7.54 6.44
C LEU A 135 -7.52 -8.95 6.80
N SER A 136 -8.40 -9.53 5.99
CA SER A 136 -8.90 -10.89 6.15
C SER A 136 -8.47 -11.78 5.00
N ARG A 137 -8.03 -13.01 5.32
CA ARG A 137 -7.55 -14.01 4.34
C ARG A 137 -6.50 -13.41 3.40
N VAL A 138 -5.35 -13.13 3.97
CA VAL A 138 -4.28 -12.37 3.33
C VAL A 138 -3.32 -13.31 2.63
N VAL A 139 -2.86 -12.88 1.45
CA VAL A 139 -1.70 -13.44 0.75
C VAL A 139 -0.72 -12.30 0.50
N TYR A 140 0.53 -12.51 0.84
CA TYR A 140 1.62 -11.57 0.61
C TYR A 140 2.79 -12.25 -0.08
N SER A 141 3.40 -11.59 -1.06
CA SER A 141 4.64 -12.02 -1.71
C SER A 141 5.37 -10.82 -2.30
N VAL A 142 6.69 -10.91 -2.44
CA VAL A 142 7.51 -9.99 -3.23
C VAL A 142 7.93 -10.60 -4.57
N CYS A 143 7.57 -11.86 -4.82
CA CYS A 143 7.89 -12.53 -6.07
C CYS A 143 7.06 -11.98 -7.22
N ASP A 144 7.69 -11.81 -8.39
CA ASP A 144 6.96 -11.53 -9.62
C ASP A 144 6.11 -12.74 -10.02
N PRO A 145 4.91 -12.53 -10.62
CA PRO A 145 4.15 -13.61 -11.22
C PRO A 145 4.98 -14.31 -12.29
N CYS A 146 4.78 -15.61 -12.43
CA CYS A 146 5.40 -16.36 -13.52
C CYS A 146 4.95 -15.76 -14.85
N LYS A 147 5.91 -15.48 -15.76
CA LYS A 147 5.60 -14.88 -17.06
C LYS A 147 4.82 -15.82 -17.95
N ASP A 148 5.11 -17.12 -17.84
CA ASP A 148 4.50 -18.17 -18.66
C ASP A 148 3.14 -18.63 -18.14
N ASP A 149 2.91 -18.54 -16.84
CA ASP A 149 1.63 -18.83 -16.17
C ASP A 149 1.36 -17.82 -15.03
N PRO A 150 0.66 -16.73 -15.30
CA PRO A 150 0.34 -15.71 -14.29
C PRO A 150 -0.57 -16.22 -13.16
N LEU A 151 -1.22 -17.38 -13.33
CA LEU A 151 -2.07 -18.00 -12.31
C LEU A 151 -1.29 -18.97 -11.43
N ALA A 152 -0.07 -19.36 -11.81
CA ALA A 152 0.78 -20.20 -10.98
C ALA A 152 1.13 -19.49 -9.66
N PRO A 153 1.17 -20.24 -8.55
CA PRO A 153 1.60 -19.68 -7.28
C PRO A 153 3.03 -19.13 -7.40
N PRO A 154 3.34 -18.01 -6.74
CA PRO A 154 4.69 -17.48 -6.72
C PRO A 154 5.65 -18.47 -6.05
N LEU A 155 6.97 -18.29 -6.27
CA LEU A 155 7.99 -19.15 -5.67
C LEU A 155 7.81 -19.30 -4.17
N TRP A 156 7.48 -18.19 -3.49
CA TRP A 156 7.05 -18.21 -2.11
C TRP A 156 5.95 -17.17 -1.85
N GLN A 157 5.09 -17.47 -0.90
CA GLN A 157 4.07 -16.56 -0.41
C GLN A 157 3.80 -16.79 1.07
N LEU A 158 3.41 -15.73 1.74
CA LEU A 158 2.89 -15.79 3.11
C LEU A 158 1.37 -15.73 3.04
N ARG A 159 0.69 -16.77 3.48
CA ARG A 159 -0.77 -16.76 3.66
C ARG A 159 -1.09 -16.57 5.14
N ALA A 160 -2.11 -15.78 5.46
CA ALA A 160 -2.54 -15.59 6.83
C ALA A 160 -4.06 -15.50 6.94
N ARG A 161 -4.57 -15.86 8.11
CA ARG A 161 -5.98 -15.70 8.43
C ARG A 161 -6.33 -14.21 8.53
N THR A 162 -5.52 -13.44 9.20
CA THR A 162 -5.65 -11.98 9.32
C THR A 162 -4.28 -11.33 9.27
N ALA A 163 -4.24 -10.10 8.78
CA ALA A 163 -3.07 -9.24 8.91
C ALA A 163 -3.51 -7.81 9.26
N THR A 164 -2.68 -7.11 10.00
CA THR A 164 -2.81 -5.68 10.26
C THR A 164 -1.63 -4.96 9.63
N LEU A 165 -1.89 -4.11 8.66
CA LEU A 165 -0.92 -3.18 8.09
C LEU A 165 -1.04 -1.86 8.86
N ASP A 166 -0.03 -1.53 9.62
CA ASP A 166 0.07 -0.30 10.40
C ASP A 166 1.10 0.63 9.74
N ARG A 167 0.60 1.67 9.08
CA ARG A 167 1.45 2.63 8.36
C ARG A 167 2.16 3.61 9.28
N THR A 168 1.64 3.81 10.49
CA THR A 168 2.28 4.67 11.50
C THR A 168 3.50 3.98 12.09
N GLU A 169 3.38 2.69 12.40
CA GLU A 169 4.48 1.87 12.87
C GLU A 169 5.32 1.28 11.73
N GLN A 170 4.88 1.45 10.48
CA GLN A 170 5.53 0.93 9.27
C GLN A 170 5.73 -0.60 9.34
N GLN A 171 4.72 -1.31 9.82
CA GLN A 171 4.76 -2.75 10.05
C GLN A 171 3.53 -3.46 9.51
N VAL A 172 3.77 -4.70 9.07
CA VAL A 172 2.70 -5.65 8.76
C VAL A 172 2.78 -6.81 9.76
N ARG A 173 1.69 -7.07 10.47
CA ARG A 173 1.55 -8.12 11.48
C ARG A 173 0.56 -9.17 11.01
N TYR A 174 0.95 -10.42 11.05
CA TYR A 174 0.13 -11.55 10.60
C TYR A 174 -0.23 -12.48 11.75
N ARG A 175 -1.43 -13.03 11.71
CA ARG A 175 -1.90 -14.05 12.67
C ARG A 175 -2.38 -15.29 11.92
N GLY A 176 -1.95 -16.46 12.41
CA GLY A 176 -2.26 -17.74 11.80
C GLY A 176 -1.73 -17.81 10.37
N ALA A 177 -0.45 -17.54 10.21
CA ALA A 177 0.24 -17.49 8.94
C ALA A 177 0.85 -18.85 8.56
N SER A 178 0.98 -19.09 7.27
CA SER A 178 1.79 -20.16 6.69
C SER A 178 2.71 -19.59 5.63
N LEU A 179 3.95 -20.00 5.64
CA LEU A 179 4.86 -19.78 4.53
C LEU A 179 4.69 -20.93 3.54
N ASP A 180 4.33 -20.58 2.32
CA ASP A 180 4.17 -21.55 1.24
C ASP A 180 5.29 -21.39 0.22
N MET A 181 5.79 -22.50 -0.29
CA MET A 181 6.74 -22.54 -1.40
C MET A 181 6.12 -23.28 -2.58
N ALA A 182 6.09 -22.64 -3.74
CA ALA A 182 5.43 -23.14 -4.94
C ALA A 182 3.99 -23.65 -4.67
N GLY A 183 3.25 -22.96 -3.80
CA GLY A 183 1.88 -23.30 -3.43
C GLY A 183 1.73 -24.34 -2.31
N VAL A 184 2.84 -24.95 -1.83
CA VAL A 184 2.84 -25.95 -0.75
C VAL A 184 3.20 -25.29 0.58
N PRO A 185 2.37 -25.40 1.65
CA PRO A 185 2.72 -24.88 2.96
C PRO A 185 3.88 -25.67 3.58
N VAL A 186 4.96 -24.95 3.93
CA VAL A 186 6.19 -25.56 4.49
C VAL A 186 6.42 -25.19 5.95
N ILE A 187 5.95 -24.02 6.39
CA ILE A 187 6.11 -23.55 7.78
C ILE A 187 4.80 -22.91 8.22
N TRP A 188 4.36 -23.23 9.44
CA TRP A 188 3.26 -22.57 10.08
C TRP A 188 3.76 -21.62 11.18
N LEU A 189 3.25 -20.39 11.17
CA LEU A 189 3.64 -19.30 12.07
C LEU A 189 2.38 -18.78 12.78
N PRO A 190 2.21 -18.97 14.08
CA PRO A 190 1.07 -18.44 14.82
C PRO A 190 1.02 -16.91 14.76
N TYR A 191 2.19 -16.28 14.75
CA TYR A 191 2.40 -14.85 14.62
C TYR A 191 3.68 -14.57 13.82
N PHE A 192 3.62 -13.58 12.93
CA PHE A 192 4.75 -13.09 12.16
C PHE A 192 4.59 -11.61 11.88
N GLN A 193 5.68 -10.87 11.83
CA GLN A 193 5.67 -9.46 11.46
C GLN A 193 6.90 -9.09 10.64
N HIS A 194 6.75 -8.10 9.79
CA HIS A 194 7.85 -7.50 9.04
C HIS A 194 7.58 -6.02 8.75
N PRO A 195 8.60 -5.21 8.42
CA PRO A 195 8.43 -3.85 7.93
C PRO A 195 7.56 -3.81 6.67
N ASP A 196 6.76 -2.77 6.49
CA ASP A 196 5.89 -2.58 5.32
C ASP A 196 6.62 -2.13 4.04
N GLY A 197 7.94 -1.98 4.11
CA GLY A 197 8.80 -1.49 3.03
C GLY A 197 8.95 0.03 2.97
N SER A 198 8.20 0.79 3.74
CA SER A 198 8.36 2.25 3.89
C SER A 198 9.43 2.62 4.93
N ALA A 199 9.76 1.68 5.82
CA ALA A 199 10.75 1.88 6.86
C ALA A 199 12.17 2.04 6.30
N ALA A 200 12.81 3.17 6.56
CA ALA A 200 14.14 3.47 6.04
C ALA A 200 15.24 2.53 6.59
N ARG A 201 15.12 2.12 7.83
CA ARG A 201 15.99 1.13 8.51
C ARG A 201 15.25 0.54 9.70
N GLN A 202 15.11 -0.78 9.72
CA GLN A 202 14.64 -1.51 10.91
C GLN A 202 15.53 -2.73 11.14
N SER A 203 15.83 -3.00 12.40
CA SER A 203 16.50 -4.25 12.78
C SER A 203 15.46 -5.37 12.78
N GLY A 204 15.77 -6.48 12.15
CA GLY A 204 14.87 -7.64 12.06
C GLY A 204 15.16 -8.50 10.85
N PHE A 205 14.52 -9.65 10.77
CA PHE A 205 14.61 -10.50 9.60
C PHE A 205 13.94 -9.82 8.41
N LEU A 206 14.72 -9.52 7.39
CA LEU A 206 14.22 -9.06 6.09
C LEU A 206 13.65 -10.25 5.31
N SER A 207 12.95 -9.96 4.22
CA SER A 207 12.39 -11.01 3.36
C SER A 207 13.49 -11.97 2.90
N PRO A 208 13.33 -13.29 3.15
CA PRO A 208 14.33 -14.25 2.74
C PRO A 208 14.44 -14.30 1.21
N SER A 209 15.65 -14.37 0.70
CA SER A 209 15.91 -14.66 -0.70
C SER A 209 16.32 -16.14 -0.86
N PHE A 210 15.86 -16.74 -1.95
CA PHE A 210 16.15 -18.13 -2.29
C PHE A 210 16.88 -18.17 -3.62
N GLY A 211 17.91 -18.96 -3.71
CA GLY A 211 18.66 -19.11 -4.95
C GLY A 211 19.17 -20.52 -5.13
N ILE A 212 19.48 -20.87 -6.37
CA ILE A 212 20.14 -22.13 -6.74
C ILE A 212 21.40 -21.75 -7.49
N THR A 213 22.54 -22.22 -7.01
CA THR A 213 23.81 -22.05 -7.70
C THR A 213 24.37 -23.40 -8.13
N LYS A 214 25.13 -23.40 -9.24
CA LYS A 214 25.78 -24.60 -9.79
C LYS A 214 26.76 -25.26 -8.83
N TYR A 215 27.30 -24.50 -7.86
CA TYR A 215 28.37 -24.96 -6.96
C TYR A 215 27.88 -25.27 -5.54
N LEU A 216 26.84 -24.59 -5.07
CA LEU A 216 26.35 -24.70 -3.69
C LEU A 216 24.96 -25.36 -3.59
N GLY A 217 24.32 -25.65 -4.75
CA GLY A 217 22.93 -26.10 -4.74
C GLY A 217 21.94 -25.00 -4.33
N GLY A 218 20.90 -25.37 -3.62
CA GLY A 218 19.92 -24.42 -3.09
C GLY A 218 20.48 -23.69 -1.86
N PHE A 219 20.27 -22.39 -1.77
CA PHE A 219 20.59 -21.60 -0.59
C PHE A 219 19.42 -20.69 -0.20
N ILE A 220 19.36 -20.37 1.08
CA ILE A 220 18.43 -19.40 1.65
C ILE A 220 19.29 -18.32 2.30
N GLU A 221 19.06 -17.08 1.89
CA GLU A 221 19.68 -15.91 2.50
C GLU A 221 18.61 -15.16 3.30
N THR A 222 18.83 -15.01 4.59
CA THR A 222 17.96 -14.25 5.49
C THR A 222 18.75 -13.05 6.02
N PRO A 223 18.69 -11.89 5.35
CA PRO A 223 19.38 -10.70 5.83
C PRO A 223 18.74 -10.22 7.15
N TYR A 224 19.57 -9.73 8.05
CA TYR A 224 19.19 -9.23 9.38
C TYR A 224 19.60 -7.77 9.55
#